data_d4a3d687ad7ea4277847587b1979bc98
#
_entry.id   d4a3d687ad7ea4277847587b1979bc98
#
_cell.length_a   1.000
_cell.length_b   1.000
_cell.length_c   1.000
_cell.angle_alpha   90.00
_cell.angle_beta   90.00
_cell.angle_gamma   90.00
#
_symmetry.space_group_name_H-M   'P 1'
#
loop_
_entity.id
_entity.type
_entity.pdbx_description
1 polymer ?
#
loop_
_entity_poly.entity_id
_entity_poly.type
_entity_poly.pdbx_seq_one_letter_code
_entity_poly.pdbx_strand_id
1 'polypeptide(L)'
;MAWTNRQKGIVKTYQRYAGMADPEYRALLHEITGATSSRDTHLCQFHFDCVMPLLEIRAHLAETNGCTAGRKPANLTDWYYWRDRSPARGKASTRELWKIAQLWDLLTPHLPESARTHQYLCAIAAHAIGHRQVEHLHELTIAQAGMLIEALFDRLAHALGRAG
;
A
#
# COMPACT_ATOMS: atom_id res chain seq x y z
N MET A 1 -3.87 -18.13 14.50
CA MET A 1 -3.87 -19.23 13.51
C MET A 1 -2.89 -18.90 12.39
N ALA A 2 -2.09 -19.85 12.02
CA ALA A 2 -1.15 -19.70 10.89
C ALA A 2 -1.88 -19.33 9.58
N TRP A 3 -1.17 -18.73 8.67
CA TRP A 3 -1.71 -18.46 7.34
C TRP A 3 -2.15 -19.74 6.65
N THR A 4 -3.29 -19.67 6.01
CA THR A 4 -3.81 -20.78 5.20
C THR A 4 -2.96 -20.98 3.94
N ASN A 5 -3.05 -22.14 3.31
CA ASN A 5 -2.37 -22.39 2.05
C ASN A 5 -2.80 -21.40 0.96
N ARG A 6 -4.06 -20.95 0.99
CA ARG A 6 -4.57 -19.91 0.09
C ARG A 6 -3.84 -18.59 0.30
N GLN A 7 -3.73 -18.13 1.56
CA GLN A 7 -3.01 -16.88 1.90
C GLN A 7 -1.55 -16.95 1.50
N LYS A 8 -0.87 -18.07 1.79
CA LYS A 8 0.53 -18.29 1.38
C LYS A 8 0.69 -18.24 -0.14
N GLY A 9 -0.25 -18.84 -0.88
CA GLY A 9 -0.27 -18.81 -2.34
C GLY A 9 -0.45 -17.41 -2.89
N ILE A 10 -1.37 -16.62 -2.30
CA ILE A 10 -1.60 -15.22 -2.70
C ILE A 10 -0.33 -14.40 -2.50
N VAL A 11 0.26 -14.45 -1.31
CA VAL A 11 1.49 -13.73 -0.97
C VAL A 11 2.62 -14.07 -1.94
N LYS A 12 2.81 -15.34 -2.24
CA LYS A 12 3.85 -15.79 -3.16
C LYS A 12 3.62 -15.30 -4.60
N THR A 13 2.36 -15.28 -5.05
CA THR A 13 2.00 -14.75 -6.37
C THR A 13 2.33 -13.27 -6.48
N TYR A 14 1.98 -12.47 -5.46
CA TYR A 14 2.33 -11.05 -5.39
C TYR A 14 3.84 -10.83 -5.36
N GLN A 15 4.55 -11.57 -4.51
CA GLN A 15 6.01 -11.49 -4.42
C GLN A 15 6.67 -11.69 -5.78
N ARG A 16 6.27 -12.74 -6.48
CA ARG A 16 6.82 -13.07 -7.81
C ARG A 16 6.47 -12.00 -8.84
N TYR A 17 5.21 -11.59 -8.87
CA TYR A 17 4.75 -10.56 -9.81
C TYR A 17 5.45 -9.23 -9.60
N ALA A 18 5.68 -8.83 -8.36
CA ALA A 18 6.42 -7.61 -8.01
C ALA A 18 7.93 -7.71 -8.28
N GLY A 19 8.43 -8.86 -8.72
CA GLY A 19 9.87 -9.06 -8.94
C GLY A 19 10.69 -9.05 -7.66
N MET A 20 10.07 -9.31 -6.52
CA MET A 20 10.72 -9.26 -5.22
C MET A 20 11.50 -10.55 -4.95
N ALA A 21 12.79 -10.44 -4.70
CA ALA A 21 13.63 -11.58 -4.34
C ALA A 21 13.28 -12.13 -2.95
N ASP A 22 13.53 -13.42 -2.72
CA ASP A 22 13.24 -14.08 -1.44
C ASP A 22 13.85 -13.37 -0.22
N PRO A 23 15.12 -12.95 -0.23
CA PRO A 23 15.69 -12.21 0.91
C PRO A 23 14.99 -10.88 1.18
N GLU A 24 14.59 -10.16 0.14
CA GLU A 24 13.85 -8.90 0.25
C GLU A 24 12.47 -9.14 0.87
N TYR A 25 11.77 -10.17 0.40
CA TYR A 25 10.46 -10.55 0.96
C TYR A 25 10.56 -10.96 2.44
N ARG A 26 11.57 -11.75 2.79
CA ARG A 26 11.77 -12.18 4.18
C ARG A 26 12.09 -11.01 5.11
N ALA A 27 12.88 -10.05 4.63
CA ALA A 27 13.17 -8.83 5.39
C ALA A 27 11.90 -8.01 5.64
N LEU A 28 11.08 -7.84 4.62
CA LEU A 28 9.78 -7.14 4.72
C LEU A 28 8.84 -7.86 5.70
N LEU A 29 8.72 -9.18 5.58
CA LEU A 29 7.88 -9.98 6.45
C LEU A 29 8.34 -9.86 7.91
N HIS A 30 9.64 -9.95 8.16
CA HIS A 30 10.23 -9.82 9.49
C HIS A 30 9.99 -8.42 10.09
N GLU A 31 10.17 -7.38 9.30
CA GLU A 31 9.95 -6.00 9.75
C GLU A 31 8.49 -5.77 10.20
N ILE A 32 7.53 -6.33 9.49
CA ILE A 32 6.11 -6.09 9.76
C ILE A 32 5.56 -7.04 10.82
N THR A 33 5.96 -8.30 10.79
CA THR A 33 5.31 -9.36 11.57
C THR A 33 6.24 -10.02 12.60
N GLY A 34 7.55 -9.82 12.51
CA GLY A 34 8.55 -10.55 13.28
C GLY A 34 8.81 -11.97 12.77
N ALA A 35 8.07 -12.43 11.77
CA ALA A 35 8.24 -13.77 11.21
C ALA A 35 9.40 -13.85 10.23
N THR A 36 10.07 -14.99 10.16
CA THR A 36 11.14 -15.25 9.20
C THR A 36 10.67 -16.00 7.95
N SER A 37 9.46 -16.53 8.00
CA SER A 37 8.87 -17.32 6.92
C SER A 37 7.35 -17.24 6.95
N SER A 38 6.72 -17.35 5.80
CA SER A 38 5.26 -17.47 5.67
C SER A 38 4.70 -18.75 6.31
N ARG A 39 5.57 -19.64 6.74
CA ARG A 39 5.21 -20.88 7.45
C ARG A 39 5.13 -20.72 8.97
N ASP A 40 5.54 -19.57 9.50
CA ASP A 40 5.50 -19.31 10.92
C ASP A 40 4.08 -19.40 11.47
N THR A 41 3.92 -20.12 12.57
CA THR A 41 2.60 -20.46 13.12
C THR A 41 1.92 -19.29 13.84
N HIS A 42 2.67 -18.25 14.22
CA HIS A 42 2.09 -17.06 14.85
C HIS A 42 1.47 -16.06 13.85
N LEU A 43 1.71 -16.24 12.56
CA LEU A 43 1.08 -15.42 11.54
C LEU A 43 -0.44 -15.62 11.55
N CYS A 44 -1.19 -14.53 11.52
CA CYS A 44 -2.65 -14.55 11.56
C CYS A 44 -3.24 -13.62 10.49
N GLN A 45 -4.54 -13.52 10.46
CA GLN A 45 -5.25 -12.64 9.53
C GLN A 45 -4.79 -11.19 9.64
N PHE A 46 -4.57 -10.69 10.85
CA PHE A 46 -4.07 -9.33 11.07
C PHE A 46 -2.72 -9.11 10.36
N HIS A 47 -1.79 -10.06 10.48
CA HIS A 47 -0.50 -9.98 9.79
C HIS A 47 -0.66 -10.01 8.28
N PHE A 48 -1.57 -10.83 7.77
CA PHE A 48 -1.89 -10.87 6.34
C PHE A 48 -2.40 -9.49 5.85
N ASP A 49 -3.30 -8.88 6.59
CA ASP A 49 -3.86 -7.56 6.27
C ASP A 49 -2.81 -6.44 6.35
N CYS A 50 -1.75 -6.62 7.14
CA CYS A 50 -0.63 -5.68 7.19
C CYS A 50 0.35 -5.85 6.03
N VAL A 51 0.59 -7.08 5.60
CA VAL A 51 1.58 -7.39 4.55
C VAL A 51 1.03 -7.12 3.15
N MET A 52 -0.24 -7.45 2.90
CA MET A 52 -0.83 -7.35 1.57
C MET A 52 -0.79 -5.95 0.95
N PRO A 53 -1.07 -4.85 1.67
CA PRO A 53 -0.95 -3.52 1.08
C PRO A 53 0.44 -3.19 0.54
N LEU A 54 1.49 -3.63 1.23
CA LEU A 54 2.86 -3.44 0.75
C LEU A 54 3.15 -4.23 -0.52
N LEU A 55 2.69 -5.47 -0.57
CA LEU A 55 2.84 -6.29 -1.78
C LEU A 55 2.05 -5.72 -2.96
N GLU A 56 0.86 -5.17 -2.72
CA GLU A 56 0.08 -4.47 -3.74
C GLU A 56 0.82 -3.23 -4.27
N ILE A 57 1.37 -2.42 -3.37
CA ILE A 57 2.18 -1.25 -3.75
C ILE A 57 3.38 -1.67 -4.59
N ARG A 58 4.12 -2.69 -4.17
CA ARG A 58 5.26 -3.20 -4.91
C ARG A 58 4.87 -3.74 -6.28
N ALA A 59 3.73 -4.43 -6.37
CA ALA A 59 3.21 -4.92 -7.64
C ALA A 59 2.87 -3.77 -8.60
N HIS A 60 2.18 -2.74 -8.13
CA HIS A 60 1.85 -1.56 -8.93
C HIS A 60 3.10 -0.78 -9.37
N LEU A 61 4.08 -0.64 -8.49
CA LEU A 61 5.37 -0.02 -8.85
C LEU A 61 6.09 -0.83 -9.93
N ALA A 62 6.08 -2.15 -9.82
CA ALA A 62 6.66 -3.04 -10.84
C ALA A 62 5.94 -2.90 -12.18
N GLU A 63 4.61 -2.79 -12.19
CA GLU A 63 3.83 -2.51 -13.41
C GLU A 63 4.22 -1.18 -14.04
N THR A 64 4.33 -0.12 -13.24
CA THR A 64 4.71 1.23 -13.70
C THR A 64 6.12 1.23 -14.30
N ASN A 65 7.04 0.47 -13.71
CA ASN A 65 8.45 0.41 -14.13
C ASN A 65 8.72 -0.68 -15.18
N GLY A 66 7.72 -1.45 -15.57
CA GLY A 66 7.89 -2.56 -16.53
C GLY A 66 8.71 -3.73 -16.00
N CYS A 67 8.73 -3.94 -14.68
CA CYS A 67 9.55 -4.96 -14.00
C CYS A 67 8.74 -6.13 -13.44
N THR A 68 7.54 -6.36 -13.95
CA THR A 68 6.69 -7.48 -13.49
C THR A 68 7.23 -8.83 -13.96
N ALA A 69 7.00 -9.86 -13.15
CA ALA A 69 7.37 -11.23 -13.46
C ALA A 69 6.24 -12.20 -13.08
N GLY A 70 6.13 -13.29 -13.81
CA GLY A 70 5.13 -14.31 -13.55
C GLY A 70 3.70 -13.85 -13.83
N ARG A 71 2.75 -14.53 -13.19
CA ARG A 71 1.31 -14.33 -13.40
C ARG A 71 0.82 -13.13 -12.59
N LYS A 72 -0.01 -12.28 -13.22
CA LYS A 72 -0.71 -11.19 -12.50
C LYS A 72 -1.64 -11.79 -11.45
N PRO A 73 -1.57 -11.31 -10.18
CA PRO A 73 -2.49 -11.76 -9.15
C PRO A 73 -3.94 -11.42 -9.50
N ALA A 74 -4.84 -12.40 -9.34
CA ALA A 74 -6.26 -12.21 -9.65
C ALA A 74 -6.93 -11.15 -8.77
N ASN A 75 -6.41 -10.97 -7.54
CA ASN A 75 -6.96 -10.02 -6.58
C ASN A 75 -6.27 -8.64 -6.61
N LEU A 76 -5.30 -8.45 -7.53
CA LEU A 76 -4.67 -7.14 -7.69
C LEU A 76 -5.67 -6.19 -8.36
N THR A 77 -6.16 -5.24 -7.58
CA THR A 77 -7.09 -4.23 -8.08
C THR A 77 -6.36 -3.25 -8.99
N ASP A 78 -7.07 -2.74 -10.02
CA ASP A 78 -6.60 -1.62 -10.78
C ASP A 78 -6.31 -0.45 -9.83
N TRP A 79 -5.17 0.23 -10.03
CA TRP A 79 -4.82 1.38 -9.21
C TRP A 79 -5.89 2.47 -9.22
N TYR A 80 -6.55 2.66 -10.37
CA TYR A 80 -7.61 3.66 -10.54
C TYR A 80 -9.00 3.19 -10.12
N TYR A 81 -9.11 2.00 -9.55
CA TYR A 81 -10.38 1.42 -9.11
C TYR A 81 -11.20 2.35 -8.20
N TRP A 82 -10.53 3.07 -7.31
CA TRP A 82 -11.18 3.96 -6.35
C TRP A 82 -11.77 5.21 -6.99
N ARG A 83 -11.14 5.74 -8.04
CA ARG A 83 -11.62 6.91 -8.76
C ARG A 83 -12.99 6.68 -9.38
N ASP A 84 -13.22 5.49 -9.89
CA ASP A 84 -14.43 5.13 -10.62
C ASP A 84 -15.54 4.57 -9.71
N ARG A 85 -15.27 4.42 -8.40
CA ARG A 85 -16.27 3.97 -7.45
C ARG A 85 -17.19 5.11 -7.04
N SER A 86 -18.49 4.82 -6.98
CA SER A 86 -19.45 5.69 -6.30
C SER A 86 -19.05 5.89 -4.84
N PRO A 87 -19.26 7.09 -4.26
CA PRO A 87 -18.94 7.34 -2.86
C PRO A 87 -19.53 6.25 -1.97
N ALA A 88 -18.65 5.48 -1.34
CA ALA A 88 -19.07 4.44 -0.41
C ALA A 88 -19.49 5.08 0.91
N ARG A 89 -20.55 4.57 1.51
CA ARG A 89 -20.91 4.92 2.88
C ARG A 89 -19.98 4.17 3.83
N GLY A 90 -19.50 4.86 4.86
CA GLY A 90 -18.63 4.29 5.88
C GLY A 90 -17.22 4.84 5.86
N LYS A 91 -16.53 4.60 6.96
CA LYS A 91 -15.15 5.07 7.18
C LYS A 91 -14.14 4.13 6.51
N ALA A 92 -12.97 4.68 6.23
CA ALA A 92 -11.84 3.90 5.77
C ALA A 92 -11.52 2.76 6.76
N SER A 93 -11.27 1.58 6.22
CA SER A 93 -10.89 0.42 7.01
C SER A 93 -9.42 0.52 7.46
N THR A 94 -9.04 -0.34 8.40
CA THR A 94 -7.65 -0.50 8.83
C THR A 94 -6.73 -0.77 7.64
N ARG A 95 -7.20 -1.52 6.64
CA ARG A 95 -6.42 -1.84 5.43
C ARG A 95 -6.10 -0.57 4.60
N GLU A 96 -7.08 0.29 4.37
CA GLU A 96 -6.86 1.54 3.63
C GLU A 96 -5.95 2.49 4.42
N LEU A 97 -6.18 2.65 5.71
CA LEU A 97 -5.34 3.49 6.56
C LEU A 97 -3.90 2.98 6.63
N TRP A 98 -3.71 1.67 6.71
CA TRP A 98 -2.39 1.06 6.67
C TRP A 98 -1.69 1.31 5.34
N LYS A 99 -2.40 1.19 4.24
CA LYS A 99 -1.87 1.47 2.90
C LYS A 99 -1.44 2.94 2.76
N ILE A 100 -2.23 3.87 3.30
CA ILE A 100 -1.86 5.29 3.36
C ILE A 100 -0.55 5.47 4.14
N ALA A 101 -0.45 4.87 5.31
CA ALA A 101 0.75 4.96 6.15
C ALA A 101 1.99 4.41 5.44
N GLN A 102 1.88 3.27 4.76
CA GLN A 102 2.99 2.67 4.02
C GLN A 102 3.43 3.52 2.82
N LEU A 103 2.48 4.06 2.05
CA LEU A 103 2.79 4.98 0.96
C LEU A 103 3.46 6.26 1.48
N TRP A 104 2.99 6.77 2.61
CA TRP A 104 3.58 7.95 3.24
C TRP A 104 5.03 7.68 3.67
N ASP A 105 5.29 6.57 4.32
CA ASP A 105 6.64 6.17 4.75
C ASP A 105 7.60 6.01 3.56
N LEU A 106 7.11 5.47 2.45
CA LEU A 106 7.90 5.35 1.22
C LEU A 106 8.15 6.71 0.54
N LEU A 107 7.21 7.63 0.65
CA LEU A 107 7.29 8.94 0.02
C LEU A 107 8.17 9.92 0.81
N THR A 108 8.12 9.90 2.14
CA THR A 108 8.79 10.89 3.00
C THR A 108 10.29 11.07 2.73
N PRO A 109 11.09 10.03 2.44
CA PRO A 109 12.51 10.22 2.11
C PRO A 109 12.74 11.10 0.87
N HIS A 110 11.76 11.20 -0.02
CA HIS A 110 11.82 11.99 -1.25
C HIS A 110 11.30 13.42 -1.07
N LEU A 111 10.78 13.75 0.11
CA LEU A 111 10.26 15.08 0.42
C LEU A 111 11.30 15.92 1.16
N PRO A 112 11.22 17.27 1.03
CA PRO A 112 11.98 18.16 1.92
C PRO A 112 11.65 17.87 3.38
N GLU A 113 12.60 18.04 4.28
CA GLU A 113 12.40 17.77 5.70
C GLU A 113 11.20 18.52 6.29
N SER A 114 10.98 19.77 5.88
CA SER A 114 9.87 20.59 6.31
C SER A 114 8.49 20.05 5.88
N ALA A 115 8.44 19.20 4.86
CA ALA A 115 7.20 18.60 4.36
C ALA A 115 6.92 17.20 4.93
N ARG A 116 7.78 16.68 5.81
CA ARG A 116 7.63 15.34 6.41
C ARG A 116 6.75 15.39 7.67
N THR A 117 5.59 16.00 7.57
CA THR A 117 4.69 16.21 8.71
C THR A 117 3.31 15.63 8.45
N HIS A 118 2.61 15.27 9.52
CA HIS A 118 1.21 14.83 9.45
C HIS A 118 0.33 15.92 8.82
N GLN A 119 0.59 17.18 9.11
CA GLN A 119 -0.14 18.31 8.51
C GLN A 119 -0.01 18.33 6.99
N TYR A 120 1.17 18.05 6.46
CA TYR A 120 1.38 17.99 5.01
C TYR A 120 0.64 16.80 4.38
N LEU A 121 0.63 15.65 5.04
CA LEU A 121 -0.17 14.50 4.61
C LEU A 121 -1.67 14.84 4.57
N CYS A 122 -2.16 15.51 5.58
CA CYS A 122 -3.56 15.98 5.62
C CYS A 122 -3.85 17.02 4.54
N ALA A 123 -2.89 17.87 4.19
CA ALA A 123 -3.02 18.82 3.09
C ALA A 123 -3.10 18.12 1.73
N ILE A 124 -2.31 17.07 1.53
CA ILE A 124 -2.41 16.22 0.33
C ILE A 124 -3.79 15.56 0.27
N ALA A 125 -4.28 15.04 1.39
CA ALA A 125 -5.61 14.45 1.47
C ALA A 125 -6.71 15.45 1.11
N ALA A 126 -6.67 16.64 1.68
CA ALA A 126 -7.65 17.70 1.41
C ALA A 126 -7.67 18.07 -0.08
N HIS A 127 -6.51 18.19 -0.70
CA HIS A 127 -6.40 18.47 -2.13
C HIS A 127 -6.96 17.32 -2.98
N ALA A 128 -6.62 16.09 -2.63
CA ALA A 128 -7.03 14.89 -3.39
C ALA A 128 -8.55 14.69 -3.41
N ILE A 129 -9.22 15.00 -2.28
CA ILE A 129 -10.67 14.81 -2.13
C ILE A 129 -11.49 16.07 -2.44
N GLY A 130 -10.84 17.19 -2.74
CA GLY A 130 -11.51 18.45 -3.04
C GLY A 130 -12.12 19.17 -1.84
N HIS A 131 -11.69 18.83 -0.62
CA HIS A 131 -12.12 19.48 0.62
C HIS A 131 -11.12 20.55 1.06
N ARG A 132 -11.58 21.55 1.79
CA ARG A 132 -10.72 22.62 2.29
C ARG A 132 -9.78 22.18 3.39
N GLN A 133 -10.20 21.22 4.20
CA GLN A 133 -9.47 20.77 5.38
C GLN A 133 -9.74 19.31 5.68
N VAL A 134 -8.68 18.58 6.03
CA VAL A 134 -8.73 17.23 6.60
C VAL A 134 -7.90 17.26 7.88
N GLU A 135 -8.49 16.96 9.02
CA GLU A 135 -7.80 16.92 10.30
C GLU A 135 -7.37 15.53 10.71
N HIS A 136 -8.21 14.55 10.42
CA HIS A 136 -8.02 13.16 10.83
C HIS A 136 -8.27 12.18 9.69
N LEU A 137 -7.25 11.39 9.35
CA LEU A 137 -7.33 10.42 8.25
C LEU A 137 -8.36 9.32 8.51
N HIS A 138 -8.59 8.95 9.78
CA HIS A 138 -9.59 7.93 10.13
C HIS A 138 -11.04 8.38 9.91
N GLU A 139 -11.27 9.66 9.67
CA GLU A 139 -12.59 10.20 9.34
C GLU A 139 -12.91 10.12 7.85
N LEU A 140 -11.93 9.82 7.00
CA LEU A 140 -12.14 9.66 5.58
C LEU A 140 -13.09 8.48 5.30
N THR A 141 -13.94 8.64 4.30
CA THR A 141 -14.71 7.52 3.77
C THR A 141 -13.79 6.56 3.01
N ILE A 142 -14.27 5.35 2.70
CA ILE A 142 -13.53 4.37 1.90
C ILE A 142 -13.13 4.99 0.54
N ALA A 143 -14.07 5.69 -0.12
CA ALA A 143 -13.79 6.35 -1.39
C ALA A 143 -12.75 7.47 -1.26
N GLN A 144 -12.84 8.30 -0.22
CA GLN A 144 -11.87 9.37 0.04
C GLN A 144 -10.48 8.82 0.36
N ALA A 145 -10.40 7.77 1.17
CA ALA A 145 -9.15 7.07 1.43
C ALA A 145 -8.53 6.52 0.15
N GLY A 146 -9.34 5.97 -0.74
CA GLY A 146 -8.90 5.52 -2.06
C GLY A 146 -8.32 6.65 -2.91
N MET A 147 -8.93 7.82 -2.92
CA MET A 147 -8.42 9.00 -3.61
C MET A 147 -7.05 9.44 -3.05
N LEU A 148 -6.89 9.42 -1.74
CA LEU A 148 -5.61 9.73 -1.11
C LEU A 148 -4.53 8.70 -1.43
N ILE A 149 -4.88 7.41 -1.39
CA ILE A 149 -3.97 6.32 -1.78
C ILE A 149 -3.46 6.53 -3.20
N GLU A 150 -4.36 6.85 -4.12
CA GLU A 150 -4.03 7.13 -5.52
C GLU A 150 -3.09 8.33 -5.65
N ALA A 151 -3.39 9.43 -4.96
CA ALA A 151 -2.56 10.64 -4.97
C ALA A 151 -1.15 10.40 -4.40
N LEU A 152 -1.04 9.65 -3.32
CA LEU A 152 0.25 9.29 -2.72
C LEU A 152 1.07 8.38 -3.64
N PHE A 153 0.42 7.43 -4.28
CA PHE A 153 1.09 6.54 -5.23
C PHE A 153 1.64 7.33 -6.43
N ASP A 154 0.84 8.23 -6.99
CA ASP A 154 1.27 9.05 -8.14
C ASP A 154 2.49 9.91 -7.77
N ARG A 155 2.48 10.49 -6.57
CA ARG A 155 3.64 11.26 -6.07
C ARG A 155 4.86 10.38 -5.87
N LEU A 156 4.69 9.19 -5.33
CA LEU A 156 5.78 8.23 -5.13
C LEU A 156 6.35 7.76 -6.47
N ALA A 157 5.51 7.38 -7.41
CA ALA A 157 5.92 6.96 -8.76
C ALA A 157 6.71 8.07 -9.46
N HIS A 158 6.25 9.31 -9.34
CA HIS A 158 6.93 10.47 -9.90
C HIS A 158 8.30 10.72 -9.25
N ALA A 159 8.39 10.63 -7.94
CA ALA A 159 9.64 10.78 -7.20
C ALA A 159 10.67 9.70 -7.59
N LEU A 160 10.24 8.45 -7.72
CA LEU A 160 11.08 7.34 -8.14
C LEU A 160 11.52 7.46 -9.61
N GLY A 161 10.64 7.95 -10.49
CA GLY A 161 10.96 8.20 -11.89
C GLY A 161 12.02 9.29 -12.09
N ARG A 162 12.09 10.26 -11.18
CA ARG A 162 13.14 11.31 -11.20
C ARG A 162 14.47 10.82 -10.66
N ALA A 163 14.48 9.81 -9.80
CA ALA A 163 15.68 9.28 -9.16
C ALA A 163 16.40 8.23 -10.02
N GLY A 164 15.74 7.77 -11.11
CA GLY A 164 16.27 6.76 -12.03
C GLY A 164 17.10 7.29 -13.19
#